data_01ac0c335465edbedaeff53c42d5688e
#
_entry.id   01ac0c335465edbedaeff53c42d5688e
#
_cell.length_a   1.000
_cell.length_b   1.000
_cell.length_c   1.000
_cell.angle_alpha   90.00
_cell.angle_beta   90.00
_cell.angle_gamma   90.00
#
_symmetry.space_group_name_H-M   'P 1'
#
loop_
_entity.id
_entity.type
_entity.pdbx_description
1 polymer ?
#
loop_
_entity_poly.entity_id
_entity_poly.type
_entity_poly.pdbx_seq_one_letter_code
_entity_poly.pdbx_strand_id
1 'polypeptide(L)'
;MSWGLENRLARFVKPKTGHTVMLAVDHGYFLGPTSGLERPREAIMPLVSYADTIMLTRGVLRRCIPPGTEVPVVLRVSGGTSIVGGDLSGEGLITCVDDAVRLNACGIALSIFVGSAGERTTLLNLAKLVDEGEEVGMPVIAVTAVGKELGKRDARYLGLATRIAAEIGAHVVKTYYCDDFDKVVDGCPAPVVVAGGPKLPEKQALELTYNSMRCGAIGVDMGRNIWQSEWPVGMIKAVRSIVHDKANVREALRVLEQNKKAKKK
;
A
#
# COMPACT_ATOMS: atom_id res chain seq x y z
N MET A 1 6.64 -21.72 -0.42
CA MET A 1 7.28 -20.48 -0.96
C MET A 1 8.78 -20.73 -1.06
N SER A 2 9.44 -20.14 -2.08
CA SER A 2 10.91 -20.21 -2.19
C SER A 2 11.58 -19.31 -1.13
N TRP A 3 12.80 -19.65 -0.73
CA TRP A 3 13.57 -18.82 0.23
C TRP A 3 13.68 -17.36 -0.24
N GLY A 4 13.87 -17.14 -1.56
CA GLY A 4 13.95 -15.79 -2.13
C GLY A 4 12.69 -14.97 -1.94
N LEU A 5 11.52 -15.60 -2.09
CA LEU A 5 10.23 -14.97 -1.88
C LEU A 5 10.02 -14.62 -0.40
N GLU A 6 10.30 -15.56 0.50
CA GLU A 6 10.21 -15.34 1.95
C GLU A 6 11.16 -14.23 2.43
N ASN A 7 12.39 -14.20 1.91
CA ASN A 7 13.37 -13.16 2.22
C ASN A 7 12.89 -11.77 1.76
N ARG A 8 12.32 -11.67 0.54
CA ARG A 8 11.75 -10.40 0.08
C ARG A 8 10.53 -9.96 0.88
N LEU A 9 9.63 -10.88 1.23
CA LEU A 9 8.51 -10.59 2.14
C LEU A 9 9.01 -10.07 3.48
N ALA A 10 10.01 -10.71 4.09
CA ALA A 10 10.60 -10.33 5.37
C ALA A 10 11.26 -8.94 5.35
N ARG A 11 11.60 -8.39 4.19
CA ARG A 11 12.14 -7.04 4.08
C ARG A 11 11.10 -5.97 4.36
N PHE A 12 9.83 -6.20 4.04
CA PHE A 12 8.77 -5.22 4.25
C PHE A 12 7.71 -5.67 5.27
N VAL A 13 7.44 -6.95 5.45
CA VAL A 13 6.70 -7.46 6.61
C VAL A 13 7.73 -7.84 7.67
N LYS A 14 7.83 -7.04 8.73
CA LYS A 14 8.92 -7.19 9.71
C LYS A 14 8.78 -8.48 10.53
N PRO A 15 9.73 -9.43 10.48
CA PRO A 15 9.62 -10.72 11.16
C PRO A 15 9.39 -10.61 12.69
N LYS A 16 9.94 -9.55 13.30
CA LYS A 16 9.82 -9.32 14.76
C LYS A 16 8.37 -9.08 15.20
N THR A 17 7.55 -8.45 14.37
CA THR A 17 6.17 -8.07 14.73
C THR A 17 5.13 -8.77 13.87
N GLY A 18 5.50 -9.31 12.71
CA GLY A 18 4.58 -9.80 11.69
C GLY A 18 3.85 -8.67 10.94
N HIS A 19 4.26 -7.41 11.12
CA HIS A 19 3.52 -6.24 10.64
C HIS A 19 4.32 -5.37 9.67
N THR A 20 3.61 -4.43 9.01
CA THR A 20 4.21 -3.51 8.04
C THR A 20 3.56 -2.13 8.05
N VAL A 21 4.39 -1.09 7.93
CA VAL A 21 3.97 0.27 7.58
C VAL A 21 4.53 0.60 6.20
N MET A 22 3.69 0.45 5.19
CA MET A 22 4.01 0.78 3.81
C MET A 22 3.60 2.22 3.52
N LEU A 23 4.49 2.97 2.87
CA LEU A 23 4.23 4.34 2.43
C LEU A 23 3.89 4.36 0.94
N ALA A 24 2.60 4.56 0.61
CA ALA A 24 2.13 4.65 -0.78
C ALA A 24 2.40 6.04 -1.35
N VAL A 25 3.28 6.13 -2.34
CA VAL A 25 3.64 7.37 -3.05
C VAL A 25 3.57 7.21 -4.58
N ASP A 26 2.81 6.20 -5.01
CA ASP A 26 2.57 5.89 -6.42
C ASP A 26 1.45 6.71 -7.07
N HIS A 27 0.69 7.49 -6.32
CA HIS A 27 -0.53 8.19 -6.78
C HIS A 27 -0.37 9.02 -8.06
N GLY A 28 0.83 9.53 -8.32
CA GLY A 28 1.11 10.32 -9.52
C GLY A 28 0.92 9.58 -10.85
N TYR A 29 0.88 8.24 -10.86
CA TYR A 29 0.74 7.48 -12.10
C TYR A 29 -0.64 7.65 -12.75
N PHE A 30 -1.67 8.02 -11.97
CA PHE A 30 -3.01 8.26 -12.47
C PHE A 30 -3.56 9.65 -12.13
N LEU A 31 -3.04 10.32 -11.07
CA LEU A 31 -3.46 11.66 -10.66
C LEU A 31 -2.59 12.78 -11.26
N GLY A 32 -1.39 12.45 -11.76
CA GLY A 32 -0.39 13.46 -12.08
C GLY A 32 0.16 14.16 -10.84
N PRO A 33 0.59 15.43 -10.95
CA PRO A 33 1.00 16.23 -9.80
C PRO A 33 -0.18 16.43 -8.86
N THR A 34 -0.12 15.79 -7.69
CA THR A 34 -1.18 15.87 -6.67
C THR A 34 -0.67 16.58 -5.42
N SER A 35 -1.58 17.27 -4.71
CA SER A 35 -1.24 18.03 -3.51
C SER A 35 -0.43 17.20 -2.52
N GLY A 36 0.74 17.70 -2.13
CA GLY A 36 1.70 17.04 -1.24
C GLY A 36 2.66 16.06 -1.93
N LEU A 37 2.51 15.78 -3.24
CA LEU A 37 3.44 15.01 -4.08
C LEU A 37 3.84 15.72 -5.36
N GLU A 38 3.66 17.03 -5.44
CA GLU A 38 4.11 17.85 -6.59
C GLU A 38 5.62 17.71 -6.81
N ARG A 39 6.36 17.55 -5.72
CA ARG A 39 7.81 17.31 -5.68
C ARG A 39 8.09 16.00 -4.94
N PRO A 40 8.03 14.83 -5.62
CA PRO A 40 8.06 13.53 -4.96
C PRO A 40 9.29 13.33 -4.06
N ARG A 41 10.49 13.76 -4.50
CA ARG A 41 11.70 13.62 -3.69
C ARG A 41 11.61 14.36 -2.35
N GLU A 42 11.13 15.59 -2.36
CA GLU A 42 11.01 16.42 -1.16
C GLU A 42 9.96 15.86 -0.19
N ALA A 43 8.86 15.33 -0.73
CA ALA A 43 7.78 14.74 0.05
C ALA A 43 8.15 13.37 0.65
N ILE A 44 8.89 12.54 -0.08
CA ILE A 44 9.16 11.14 0.28
C ILE A 44 10.36 11.03 1.23
N MET A 45 11.48 11.70 0.92
CA MET A 45 12.74 11.48 1.62
C MET A 45 12.68 11.69 3.14
N PRO A 46 11.95 12.67 3.69
CA PRO A 46 11.81 12.81 5.15
C PRO A 46 11.07 11.65 5.84
N LEU A 47 10.37 10.80 5.07
CA LEU A 47 9.49 9.74 5.57
C LEU A 47 10.10 8.34 5.46
N VAL A 48 11.08 8.14 4.58
CA VAL A 48 11.62 6.80 4.24
C VAL A 48 12.16 6.05 5.45
N SER A 49 12.81 6.71 6.40
CA SER A 49 13.38 6.08 7.59
C SER A 49 12.34 5.57 8.59
N TYR A 50 11.09 5.97 8.42
CA TYR A 50 9.96 5.56 9.27
C TYR A 50 9.02 4.57 8.58
N ALA A 51 9.20 4.32 7.29
CA ALA A 51 8.48 3.31 6.54
C ALA A 51 9.23 1.97 6.57
N ASP A 52 8.49 0.85 6.56
CA ASP A 52 9.09 -0.48 6.38
C ASP A 52 9.34 -0.74 4.89
N THR A 53 8.56 -0.11 4.02
CA THR A 53 8.73 -0.09 2.57
C THR A 53 8.04 1.12 1.96
N ILE A 54 8.46 1.49 0.76
CA ILE A 54 7.79 2.50 -0.05
C ILE A 54 7.19 1.86 -1.30
N MET A 55 5.92 2.18 -1.59
CA MET A 55 5.27 1.77 -2.83
C MET A 55 5.28 2.93 -3.83
N LEU A 56 5.93 2.75 -4.97
CA LEU A 56 6.10 3.79 -5.99
C LEU A 56 6.28 3.21 -7.39
N THR A 57 6.24 4.08 -8.39
CA THR A 57 6.50 3.71 -9.78
C THR A 57 8.00 3.72 -10.09
N ARG A 58 8.41 3.00 -11.16
CA ARG A 58 9.82 2.98 -11.61
C ARG A 58 10.38 4.36 -11.98
N GLY A 59 9.51 5.26 -12.48
CA GLY A 59 9.93 6.62 -12.84
C GLY A 59 10.32 7.44 -11.61
N VAL A 60 9.49 7.39 -10.55
CA VAL A 60 9.77 8.05 -9.28
C VAL A 60 10.97 7.42 -8.59
N LEU A 61 11.09 6.08 -8.58
CA LEU A 61 12.24 5.38 -8.03
C LEU A 61 13.55 5.89 -8.64
N ARG A 62 13.66 5.84 -9.96
CA ARG A 62 14.89 6.20 -10.70
C ARG A 62 15.28 7.67 -10.56
N ARG A 63 14.30 8.57 -10.41
CA ARG A 63 14.54 10.02 -10.44
C ARG A 63 14.56 10.68 -9.06
N CYS A 64 13.82 10.11 -8.10
CA CYS A 64 13.55 10.78 -6.84
C CYS A 64 14.21 10.08 -5.63
N ILE A 65 14.50 8.77 -5.71
CA ILE A 65 15.09 8.02 -4.61
C ILE A 65 16.59 7.82 -4.86
N PRO A 66 17.48 8.31 -3.98
CA PRO A 66 18.92 8.09 -4.12
C PRO A 66 19.25 6.58 -4.07
N PRO A 67 20.20 6.09 -4.90
CA PRO A 67 20.54 4.66 -4.95
C PRO A 67 21.06 4.08 -3.61
N GLY A 68 21.64 4.91 -2.74
CA GLY A 68 22.07 4.50 -1.39
C GLY A 68 20.95 4.46 -0.35
N THR A 69 19.69 4.62 -0.74
CA THR A 69 18.56 4.55 0.20
C THR A 69 18.26 3.09 0.53
N GLU A 70 18.31 2.72 1.81
CA GLU A 70 18.16 1.32 2.25
C GLU A 70 16.72 0.83 2.36
N VAL A 71 15.71 1.73 2.24
CA VAL A 71 14.31 1.35 2.38
C VAL A 71 13.91 0.33 1.31
N PRO A 72 13.26 -0.78 1.68
CA PRO A 72 12.72 -1.74 0.72
C PRO A 72 11.70 -1.08 -0.21
N VAL A 73 11.65 -1.52 -1.46
CA VAL A 73 10.76 -0.96 -2.49
C VAL A 73 9.76 -2.01 -2.95
N VAL A 74 8.48 -1.67 -2.90
CA VAL A 74 7.41 -2.35 -3.63
C VAL A 74 7.12 -1.53 -4.89
N LEU A 75 7.31 -2.14 -6.06
CA LEU A 75 7.18 -1.43 -7.33
C LEU A 75 5.77 -1.53 -7.87
N ARG A 76 5.10 -0.40 -8.13
CA ARG A 76 3.84 -0.35 -8.88
C ARG A 76 4.11 -0.76 -10.33
N VAL A 77 3.48 -1.85 -10.80
CA VAL A 77 3.69 -2.41 -12.14
C VAL A 77 2.48 -2.31 -13.06
N SER A 78 1.30 -1.91 -12.54
CA SER A 78 0.12 -1.63 -13.35
C SER A 78 -0.15 -0.13 -13.48
N GLY A 79 -0.87 0.25 -14.52
CA GLY A 79 -1.26 1.62 -14.85
C GLY A 79 -1.74 1.73 -16.29
N GLY A 80 -1.66 2.92 -16.87
CA GLY A 80 -2.08 3.17 -18.27
C GLY A 80 -3.40 3.94 -18.38
N THR A 81 -4.01 4.29 -17.25
CA THR A 81 -5.21 5.10 -17.16
C THR A 81 -4.97 6.37 -16.33
N SER A 82 -5.85 7.36 -16.46
CA SER A 82 -5.77 8.58 -15.66
C SER A 82 -7.16 9.07 -15.26
N ILE A 83 -7.21 9.94 -14.25
CA ILE A 83 -8.47 10.56 -13.79
C ILE A 83 -9.18 11.36 -14.88
N VAL A 84 -8.46 11.77 -15.93
CA VAL A 84 -9.04 12.50 -17.07
C VAL A 84 -9.79 11.56 -18.00
N GLY A 85 -9.37 10.30 -18.12
CA GLY A 85 -10.00 9.30 -18.97
C GLY A 85 -11.33 8.75 -18.46
N GLY A 86 -11.74 9.10 -17.23
CA GLY A 86 -13.05 8.75 -16.67
C GLY A 86 -13.16 7.34 -16.11
N ASP A 87 -12.55 6.34 -16.71
CA ASP A 87 -12.48 4.94 -16.23
C ASP A 87 -11.05 4.55 -15.88
N LEU A 88 -10.82 4.22 -14.61
CA LEU A 88 -9.53 3.76 -14.13
C LEU A 88 -9.37 2.24 -14.22
N SER A 89 -10.44 1.50 -14.54
CA SER A 89 -10.41 0.03 -14.52
C SER A 89 -9.65 -0.60 -15.70
N GLY A 90 -9.36 0.18 -16.76
CA GLY A 90 -8.61 -0.27 -17.92
C GLY A 90 -7.09 -0.35 -17.71
N GLU A 91 -6.61 -0.52 -16.48
CA GLU A 91 -5.17 -0.67 -16.21
C GLU A 91 -4.57 -1.90 -16.87
N GLY A 92 -3.39 -1.71 -17.48
CA GLY A 92 -2.54 -2.77 -18.00
C GLY A 92 -1.21 -2.86 -17.24
N LEU A 93 -0.36 -3.81 -17.63
CA LEU A 93 1.00 -3.91 -17.10
C LEU A 93 1.92 -2.90 -17.81
N ILE A 94 2.54 -2.01 -17.04
CA ILE A 94 3.45 -0.96 -17.53
C ILE A 94 4.92 -1.23 -17.15
N THR A 95 5.16 -2.27 -16.36
CA THR A 95 6.51 -2.66 -15.92
C THR A 95 6.51 -4.19 -15.80
N CYS A 96 7.53 -4.86 -16.36
CA CYS A 96 7.70 -6.31 -16.24
C CYS A 96 8.42 -6.70 -14.95
N VAL A 97 8.34 -7.98 -14.57
CA VAL A 97 9.02 -8.54 -13.39
C VAL A 97 10.54 -8.41 -13.50
N ASP A 98 11.13 -8.62 -14.68
CA ASP A 98 12.57 -8.44 -14.91
C ASP A 98 13.06 -7.02 -14.59
N ASP A 99 12.26 -5.99 -14.92
CA ASP A 99 12.63 -4.61 -14.59
C ASP A 99 12.55 -4.38 -13.06
N ALA A 100 11.58 -5.01 -12.38
CA ALA A 100 11.50 -4.96 -10.92
C ALA A 100 12.71 -5.65 -10.26
N VAL A 101 13.16 -6.79 -10.79
CA VAL A 101 14.39 -7.47 -10.34
C VAL A 101 15.62 -6.58 -10.55
N ARG A 102 15.79 -5.99 -11.74
CA ARG A 102 16.90 -5.05 -12.04
C ARG A 102 16.89 -3.81 -11.15
N LEU A 103 15.73 -3.38 -10.70
CA LEU A 103 15.55 -2.26 -9.77
C LEU A 103 15.66 -2.65 -8.29
N ASN A 104 16.03 -3.91 -8.00
CA ASN A 104 16.17 -4.44 -6.65
C ASN A 104 14.88 -4.28 -5.80
N ALA A 105 13.70 -4.38 -6.43
CA ALA A 105 12.44 -4.37 -5.73
C ALA A 105 12.30 -5.60 -4.81
N CYS A 106 11.66 -5.43 -3.65
CA CYS A 106 11.33 -6.52 -2.74
C CYS A 106 9.90 -7.04 -2.93
N GLY A 107 9.13 -6.43 -3.80
CA GLY A 107 7.77 -6.83 -4.19
C GLY A 107 7.27 -5.98 -5.34
N ILE A 108 6.21 -6.46 -5.97
CA ILE A 108 5.48 -5.73 -7.01
C ILE A 108 4.01 -5.58 -6.64
N ALA A 109 3.38 -4.50 -7.11
CA ALA A 109 1.98 -4.24 -6.82
C ALA A 109 1.21 -3.87 -8.09
N LEU A 110 0.00 -4.41 -8.23
CA LEU A 110 -0.92 -4.07 -9.30
C LEU A 110 -2.33 -3.84 -8.77
N SER A 111 -3.14 -3.04 -9.48
CA SER A 111 -4.57 -2.91 -9.17
C SER A 111 -5.38 -4.02 -9.82
N ILE A 112 -6.39 -4.51 -9.10
CA ILE A 112 -7.47 -5.33 -9.64
C ILE A 112 -8.79 -4.59 -9.45
N PHE A 113 -9.69 -4.69 -10.44
CA PHE A 113 -10.95 -3.95 -10.47
C PHE A 113 -12.13 -4.92 -10.57
N VAL A 114 -12.39 -5.65 -9.50
CA VAL A 114 -13.50 -6.62 -9.44
C VAL A 114 -14.84 -5.93 -9.65
N GLY A 115 -15.69 -6.48 -10.53
CA GLY A 115 -17.00 -5.95 -10.87
C GLY A 115 -16.99 -4.73 -11.82
N SER A 116 -15.86 -4.40 -12.45
CA SER A 116 -15.73 -3.31 -13.43
C SER A 116 -15.51 -3.84 -14.85
N ALA A 117 -15.51 -2.95 -15.84
CA ALA A 117 -15.20 -3.30 -17.23
C ALA A 117 -13.79 -3.92 -17.39
N GLY A 118 -12.83 -3.51 -16.57
CA GLY A 118 -11.47 -4.02 -16.57
C GLY A 118 -11.23 -5.29 -15.73
N GLU A 119 -12.26 -5.87 -15.12
CA GLU A 119 -12.14 -7.00 -14.21
C GLU A 119 -11.31 -8.15 -14.81
N ARG A 120 -11.75 -8.70 -15.94
CA ARG A 120 -11.07 -9.83 -16.57
C ARG A 120 -9.60 -9.54 -16.87
N THR A 121 -9.30 -8.38 -17.43
CA THR A 121 -7.93 -8.00 -17.78
C THR A 121 -7.05 -7.89 -16.54
N THR A 122 -7.53 -7.24 -15.48
CA THR A 122 -6.72 -7.02 -14.27
C THR A 122 -6.53 -8.30 -13.46
N LEU A 123 -7.50 -9.21 -13.43
CA LEU A 123 -7.35 -10.52 -12.80
C LEU A 123 -6.39 -11.44 -13.57
N LEU A 124 -6.43 -11.45 -14.91
CA LEU A 124 -5.46 -12.20 -15.72
C LEU A 124 -4.04 -11.62 -15.61
N ASN A 125 -3.91 -10.29 -15.48
CA ASN A 125 -2.63 -9.66 -15.18
C ASN A 125 -2.08 -10.08 -13.81
N LEU A 126 -2.96 -10.23 -12.80
CA LEU A 126 -2.57 -10.74 -11.49
C LEU A 126 -2.03 -12.18 -11.60
N ALA A 127 -2.77 -13.08 -12.27
CA ALA A 127 -2.33 -14.46 -12.45
C ALA A 127 -0.95 -14.54 -13.14
N LYS A 128 -0.77 -13.80 -14.23
CA LYS A 128 0.50 -13.71 -14.94
C LYS A 128 1.65 -13.24 -14.04
N LEU A 129 1.43 -12.17 -13.26
CA LEU A 129 2.48 -11.64 -12.36
C LEU A 129 2.77 -12.58 -11.20
N VAL A 130 1.79 -13.38 -10.74
CA VAL A 130 2.03 -14.41 -9.72
C VAL A 130 2.96 -15.49 -10.28
N ASP A 131 2.67 -16.01 -11.48
CA ASP A 131 3.51 -17.03 -12.12
C ASP A 131 4.95 -16.51 -12.34
N GLU A 132 5.11 -15.34 -12.99
CA GLU A 132 6.41 -14.72 -13.22
C GLU A 132 7.13 -14.36 -11.89
N GLY A 133 6.37 -13.95 -10.87
CA GLY A 133 6.90 -13.62 -9.56
C GLY A 133 7.43 -14.83 -8.81
N GLU A 134 6.71 -15.96 -8.86
CA GLU A 134 7.16 -17.23 -8.26
C GLU A 134 8.47 -17.73 -8.88
N GLU A 135 8.65 -17.62 -10.20
CA GLU A 135 9.89 -18.01 -10.90
C GLU A 135 11.14 -17.32 -10.33
N VAL A 136 11.03 -16.04 -9.96
CA VAL A 136 12.16 -15.23 -9.46
C VAL A 136 12.08 -14.94 -7.95
N GLY A 137 11.08 -15.49 -7.27
CA GLY A 137 10.83 -15.25 -5.85
C GLY A 137 10.43 -13.80 -5.53
N MET A 138 9.62 -13.16 -6.40
CA MET A 138 9.13 -11.78 -6.24
C MET A 138 7.70 -11.77 -5.69
N PRO A 139 7.46 -11.29 -4.45
CA PRO A 139 6.11 -11.18 -3.91
C PRO A 139 5.21 -10.25 -4.72
N VAL A 140 3.97 -10.69 -4.96
CA VAL A 140 2.93 -9.93 -5.66
C VAL A 140 1.88 -9.42 -4.68
N ILE A 141 1.63 -8.12 -4.70
CA ILE A 141 0.61 -7.44 -3.89
C ILE A 141 -0.55 -7.07 -4.81
N ALA A 142 -1.73 -7.66 -4.58
CA ALA A 142 -2.94 -7.25 -5.27
C ALA A 142 -3.60 -6.09 -4.52
N VAL A 143 -3.83 -4.98 -5.23
CA VAL A 143 -4.54 -3.81 -4.70
C VAL A 143 -5.97 -3.85 -5.20
N THR A 144 -6.94 -4.08 -4.32
CA THR A 144 -8.35 -4.03 -4.69
C THR A 144 -8.77 -2.58 -4.93
N ALA A 145 -8.86 -2.19 -6.18
CA ALA A 145 -9.31 -0.87 -6.56
C ALA A 145 -10.84 -0.88 -6.76
N VAL A 146 -11.50 0.14 -6.24
CA VAL A 146 -12.95 0.29 -6.34
C VAL A 146 -13.25 1.24 -7.48
N GLY A 147 -13.90 0.75 -8.53
CA GLY A 147 -14.40 1.60 -9.62
C GLY A 147 -15.49 2.56 -9.15
N LYS A 148 -15.76 3.62 -9.92
CA LYS A 148 -16.81 4.60 -9.63
C LYS A 148 -18.20 3.97 -9.50
N GLU A 149 -18.44 2.88 -10.22
CA GLU A 149 -19.74 2.18 -10.29
C GLU A 149 -20.04 1.35 -9.02
N LEU A 150 -19.00 0.95 -8.29
CA LEU A 150 -19.12 0.14 -7.08
C LEU A 150 -18.97 1.02 -5.83
N GLY A 151 -19.84 2.00 -5.67
CA GLY A 151 -19.82 2.99 -4.60
C GLY A 151 -19.99 2.43 -3.17
N LYS A 152 -20.13 1.11 -3.00
CA LYS A 152 -20.24 0.45 -1.70
C LYS A 152 -18.97 -0.33 -1.39
N ARG A 153 -18.13 0.25 -0.57
CA ARG A 153 -16.99 -0.41 0.09
C ARG A 153 -17.49 -1.13 1.34
N ASP A 154 -18.41 -2.07 1.18
CA ASP A 154 -18.90 -2.90 2.28
C ASP A 154 -18.07 -4.19 2.43
N ALA A 155 -18.27 -4.88 3.55
CA ALA A 155 -17.53 -6.11 3.85
C ALA A 155 -17.79 -7.22 2.83
N ARG A 156 -18.98 -7.29 2.22
CA ARG A 156 -19.33 -8.29 1.21
C ARG A 156 -18.50 -8.09 -0.07
N TYR A 157 -18.45 -6.85 -0.58
CA TYR A 157 -17.70 -6.55 -1.79
C TYR A 157 -16.18 -6.67 -1.55
N LEU A 158 -15.67 -6.10 -0.46
CA LEU A 158 -14.24 -6.17 -0.14
C LEU A 158 -13.81 -7.61 0.15
N GLY A 159 -14.65 -8.39 0.85
CA GLY A 159 -14.43 -9.82 1.07
C GLY A 159 -14.36 -10.61 -0.23
N LEU A 160 -15.27 -10.34 -1.20
CA LEU A 160 -15.21 -10.93 -2.52
C LEU A 160 -13.90 -10.60 -3.24
N ALA A 161 -13.54 -9.33 -3.31
CA ALA A 161 -12.36 -8.87 -4.05
C ALA A 161 -11.05 -9.39 -3.44
N THR A 162 -10.92 -9.37 -2.11
CA THR A 162 -9.74 -9.89 -1.41
C THR A 162 -9.62 -11.41 -1.55
N ARG A 163 -10.75 -12.13 -1.47
CA ARG A 163 -10.77 -13.58 -1.66
C ARG A 163 -10.35 -13.96 -3.08
N ILE A 164 -10.90 -13.32 -4.12
CA ILE A 164 -10.49 -13.55 -5.52
C ILE A 164 -8.99 -13.32 -5.69
N ALA A 165 -8.45 -12.21 -5.16
CA ALA A 165 -7.03 -11.92 -5.22
C ALA A 165 -6.16 -13.03 -4.61
N ALA A 166 -6.54 -13.52 -3.44
CA ALA A 166 -5.83 -14.57 -2.74
C ALA A 166 -5.92 -15.93 -3.45
N GLU A 167 -7.09 -16.28 -4.00
CA GLU A 167 -7.28 -17.52 -4.78
C GLU A 167 -6.47 -17.55 -6.08
N ILE A 168 -6.21 -16.38 -6.68
CA ILE A 168 -5.30 -16.25 -7.84
C ILE A 168 -3.83 -16.35 -7.43
N GLY A 169 -3.52 -16.26 -6.14
CA GLY A 169 -2.16 -16.44 -5.63
C GLY A 169 -1.47 -15.16 -5.16
N ALA A 170 -2.18 -14.05 -4.97
CA ALA A 170 -1.57 -12.85 -4.40
C ALA A 170 -0.93 -13.16 -3.03
N HIS A 171 0.31 -12.75 -2.83
CA HIS A 171 1.06 -12.98 -1.59
C HIS A 171 0.65 -12.04 -0.45
N VAL A 172 0.16 -10.85 -0.81
CA VAL A 172 -0.44 -9.86 0.10
C VAL A 172 -1.59 -9.18 -0.63
N VAL A 173 -2.66 -8.87 0.07
CA VAL A 173 -3.78 -8.12 -0.49
C VAL A 173 -3.91 -6.77 0.20
N LYS A 174 -3.92 -5.70 -0.59
CA LYS A 174 -4.22 -4.35 -0.12
C LYS A 174 -5.67 -4.01 -0.40
N THR A 175 -6.43 -3.66 0.64
CA THR A 175 -7.84 -3.30 0.51
C THR A 175 -8.21 -2.11 1.40
N TYR A 176 -9.47 -1.69 1.37
CA TYR A 176 -9.97 -0.59 2.20
C TYR A 176 -10.57 -1.10 3.51
N TYR A 177 -10.56 -0.25 4.53
CA TYR A 177 -11.29 -0.50 5.76
C TYR A 177 -12.80 -0.24 5.55
N CYS A 178 -13.65 -1.07 6.15
CA CYS A 178 -15.11 -0.91 6.19
C CYS A 178 -15.66 -1.42 7.54
N ASP A 179 -16.95 -1.25 7.75
CA ASP A 179 -17.64 -1.92 8.85
C ASP A 179 -17.55 -3.44 8.66
N ASP A 180 -17.54 -4.21 9.74
CA ASP A 180 -17.34 -5.69 9.71
C ASP A 180 -16.04 -6.12 8.99
N PHE A 181 -14.96 -5.36 9.12
CA PHE A 181 -13.70 -5.61 8.42
C PHE A 181 -13.01 -6.92 8.87
N ASP A 182 -13.28 -7.39 10.08
CA ASP A 182 -12.87 -8.71 10.57
C ASP A 182 -13.33 -9.83 9.63
N LYS A 183 -14.57 -9.76 9.10
CA LYS A 183 -15.08 -10.74 8.11
C LYS A 183 -14.30 -10.70 6.78
N VAL A 184 -13.79 -9.53 6.39
CA VAL A 184 -12.95 -9.38 5.19
C VAL A 184 -11.60 -10.06 5.39
N VAL A 185 -10.99 -9.84 6.56
CA VAL A 185 -9.69 -10.44 6.90
C VAL A 185 -9.81 -11.95 7.07
N ASP A 186 -10.80 -12.42 7.83
CA ASP A 186 -11.03 -13.85 8.08
C ASP A 186 -11.35 -14.63 6.79
N GLY A 187 -12.02 -13.97 5.84
CA GLY A 187 -12.37 -14.56 4.54
C GLY A 187 -11.22 -14.58 3.53
N CYS A 188 -10.10 -13.92 3.81
CA CYS A 188 -8.96 -13.81 2.90
C CYS A 188 -7.78 -14.68 3.38
N PRO A 189 -7.41 -15.76 2.66
CA PRO A 189 -6.28 -16.61 3.06
C PRO A 189 -4.90 -15.97 2.90
N ALA A 190 -4.80 -14.82 2.22
CA ALA A 190 -3.56 -14.05 2.13
C ALA A 190 -3.53 -12.93 3.19
N PRO A 191 -2.35 -12.52 3.69
CA PRO A 191 -2.21 -11.38 4.59
C PRO A 191 -2.79 -10.10 4.00
N VAL A 192 -3.53 -9.32 4.82
CA VAL A 192 -4.21 -8.10 4.38
C VAL A 192 -3.53 -6.86 4.95
N VAL A 193 -3.26 -5.87 4.10
CA VAL A 193 -2.85 -4.50 4.47
C VAL A 193 -3.94 -3.50 4.10
N VAL A 194 -4.10 -2.45 4.90
CA VAL A 194 -5.19 -1.50 4.71
C VAL A 194 -4.74 -0.21 4.02
N ALA A 195 -5.45 0.16 2.96
CA ALA A 195 -5.29 1.43 2.26
C ALA A 195 -5.86 2.58 3.09
N GLY A 196 -5.15 3.72 3.15
CA GLY A 196 -5.62 4.89 3.87
C GLY A 196 -6.83 5.61 3.25
N GLY A 197 -7.10 5.38 1.98
CA GLY A 197 -8.17 6.06 1.26
C GLY A 197 -7.91 7.57 1.05
N PRO A 198 -8.97 8.39 0.95
CA PRO A 198 -8.86 9.85 0.90
C PRO A 198 -8.21 10.41 2.17
N LYS A 199 -7.74 11.68 2.11
CA LYS A 199 -7.25 12.38 3.30
C LYS A 199 -8.36 12.50 4.34
N LEU A 200 -8.05 12.05 5.55
CA LEU A 200 -8.89 12.14 6.75
C LEU A 200 -8.28 13.11 7.76
N PRO A 201 -9.07 13.63 8.72
CA PRO A 201 -8.51 14.23 9.92
C PRO A 201 -7.55 13.27 10.63
N GLU A 202 -6.47 13.78 11.21
CA GLU A 202 -5.37 12.98 11.77
C GLU A 202 -5.86 11.90 12.75
N LYS A 203 -6.77 12.28 13.67
CA LYS A 203 -7.37 11.35 14.63
C LYS A 203 -8.11 10.20 13.94
N GLN A 204 -8.93 10.50 12.93
CA GLN A 204 -9.68 9.49 12.18
C GLN A 204 -8.76 8.54 11.39
N ALA A 205 -7.65 9.05 10.83
CA ALA A 205 -6.67 8.21 10.17
C ALA A 205 -5.94 7.26 11.16
N LEU A 206 -5.71 7.70 12.39
CA LEU A 206 -5.17 6.84 13.46
C LEU A 206 -6.21 5.84 13.97
N GLU A 207 -7.48 6.23 14.09
CA GLU A 207 -8.60 5.34 14.42
C GLU A 207 -8.76 4.25 13.35
N LEU A 208 -8.71 4.62 12.06
CA LEU A 208 -8.72 3.66 10.94
C LEU A 208 -7.56 2.66 11.07
N THR A 209 -6.34 3.15 11.31
CA THR A 209 -5.17 2.28 11.52
C THR A 209 -5.39 1.31 12.69
N TYR A 210 -5.80 1.82 13.83
CA TYR A 210 -6.01 1.04 15.05
C TYR A 210 -7.09 -0.03 14.86
N ASN A 211 -8.23 0.34 14.29
CA ASN A 211 -9.34 -0.59 14.05
C ASN A 211 -8.95 -1.67 13.04
N SER A 212 -8.22 -1.31 11.98
CA SER A 212 -7.71 -2.27 10.99
C SER A 212 -6.81 -3.33 11.63
N MET A 213 -5.88 -2.89 12.49
CA MET A 213 -4.99 -3.81 13.21
C MET A 213 -5.76 -4.73 14.17
N ARG A 214 -6.80 -4.21 14.84
CA ARG A 214 -7.66 -5.03 15.71
C ARG A 214 -8.48 -6.08 14.96
N CYS A 215 -8.84 -5.81 13.71
CA CYS A 215 -9.53 -6.75 12.84
C CYS A 215 -8.58 -7.78 12.18
N GLY A 216 -7.30 -7.80 12.51
CA GLY A 216 -6.34 -8.79 12.02
C GLY A 216 -5.56 -8.40 10.77
N ALA A 217 -5.65 -7.15 10.30
CA ALA A 217 -4.74 -6.68 9.25
C ALA A 217 -3.28 -6.77 9.73
N ILE A 218 -2.34 -7.10 8.83
CA ILE A 218 -0.91 -7.13 9.13
C ILE A 218 -0.24 -5.75 9.07
N GLY A 219 -0.97 -4.71 8.73
CA GLY A 219 -0.46 -3.35 8.64
C GLY A 219 -1.24 -2.47 7.71
N VAL A 220 -0.61 -1.38 7.32
CA VAL A 220 -1.19 -0.37 6.44
C VAL A 220 -0.29 -0.08 5.25
N ASP A 221 -0.90 0.29 4.12
CA ASP A 221 -0.24 0.91 2.98
C ASP A 221 -0.91 2.26 2.69
N MET A 222 -0.42 3.30 3.38
CA MET A 222 -1.02 4.62 3.43
C MET A 222 -0.19 5.66 2.66
N GLY A 223 -0.88 6.54 1.97
CA GLY A 223 -0.30 7.68 1.26
C GLY A 223 -0.80 9.01 1.81
N ARG A 224 -1.90 9.51 1.28
CA ARG A 224 -2.49 10.83 1.56
C ARG A 224 -2.64 11.16 3.04
N ASN A 225 -2.99 10.18 3.86
CA ASN A 225 -3.13 10.38 5.31
C ASN A 225 -1.79 10.62 6.01
N ILE A 226 -0.65 10.32 5.35
CA ILE A 226 0.69 10.59 5.86
C ILE A 226 1.24 11.87 5.23
N TRP A 227 1.49 11.88 3.91
CA TRP A 227 2.21 12.97 3.27
C TRP A 227 1.38 14.24 3.03
N GLN A 228 0.03 14.20 3.11
CA GLN A 228 -0.83 15.40 3.16
C GLN A 228 -1.13 15.88 4.59
N SER A 229 -0.57 15.26 5.64
CA SER A 229 -0.64 15.82 6.98
C SER A 229 0.21 17.09 7.07
N GLU A 230 -0.19 18.05 7.89
CA GLU A 230 0.69 19.20 8.25
C GLU A 230 1.98 18.74 8.94
N TRP A 231 1.97 17.54 9.53
CA TRP A 231 3.07 16.93 10.27
C TRP A 231 3.39 15.51 9.76
N PRO A 232 3.85 15.34 8.51
CA PRO A 232 3.97 14.04 7.88
C PRO A 232 4.86 13.07 8.67
N VAL A 233 6.01 13.55 9.18
CA VAL A 233 6.92 12.76 10.02
C VAL A 233 6.27 12.36 11.34
N GLY A 234 5.54 13.27 11.98
CA GLY A 234 4.78 12.96 13.18
C GLY A 234 3.69 11.93 12.92
N MET A 235 3.00 12.06 11.78
CA MET A 235 1.92 11.17 11.39
C MET A 235 2.41 9.75 11.11
N ILE A 236 3.49 9.57 10.34
CA ILE A 236 4.01 8.23 10.07
C ILE A 236 4.54 7.56 11.35
N LYS A 237 5.14 8.32 12.27
CA LYS A 237 5.56 7.79 13.59
C LYS A 237 4.37 7.37 14.43
N ALA A 238 3.28 8.14 14.44
CA ALA A 238 2.05 7.79 15.15
C ALA A 238 1.39 6.53 14.57
N VAL A 239 1.31 6.41 13.24
CA VAL A 239 0.86 5.18 12.57
C VAL A 239 1.75 3.99 12.94
N ARG A 240 3.07 4.18 12.91
CA ARG A 240 4.03 3.14 13.27
C ARG A 240 3.87 2.65 14.70
N SER A 241 3.61 3.55 15.65
CA SER A 241 3.39 3.16 17.05
C SER A 241 2.16 2.25 17.23
N ILE A 242 1.11 2.46 16.45
CA ILE A 242 -0.05 1.55 16.45
C ILE A 242 0.33 0.18 15.86
N VAL A 243 0.98 0.18 14.70
CA VAL A 243 1.25 -1.04 13.95
C VAL A 243 2.29 -1.93 14.64
N HIS A 244 3.39 -1.37 15.14
CA HIS A 244 4.50 -2.15 15.69
C HIS A 244 4.54 -2.21 17.21
N ASP A 245 4.11 -1.13 17.89
CA ASP A 245 4.24 -1.01 19.35
C ASP A 245 2.89 -1.25 20.06
N LYS A 246 1.83 -1.60 19.31
CA LYS A 246 0.47 -1.86 19.80
C LYS A 246 -0.15 -0.66 20.56
N ALA A 247 0.29 0.55 20.25
CA ALA A 247 -0.25 1.76 20.85
C ALA A 247 -1.74 1.93 20.51
N ASN A 248 -2.52 2.39 21.47
CA ASN A 248 -3.88 2.82 21.20
C ASN A 248 -3.90 4.22 20.56
N VAL A 249 -5.07 4.67 20.09
CA VAL A 249 -5.24 5.96 19.40
C VAL A 249 -4.77 7.15 20.25
N ARG A 250 -5.01 7.13 21.58
CA ARG A 250 -4.60 8.20 22.49
C ARG A 250 -3.08 8.29 22.61
N GLU A 251 -2.41 7.16 22.65
CA GLU A 251 -0.96 7.08 22.70
C GLU A 251 -0.34 7.54 21.38
N ALA A 252 -0.87 7.10 20.24
CA ALA A 252 -0.45 7.55 18.92
C ALA A 252 -0.64 9.07 18.71
N LEU A 253 -1.73 9.64 19.22
CA LEU A 253 -1.92 11.10 19.22
C LEU A 253 -0.85 11.82 20.05
N ARG A 254 -0.42 11.25 21.18
CA ARG A 254 0.70 11.81 21.96
C ARG A 254 2.01 11.81 21.18
N VAL A 255 2.30 10.73 20.44
CA VAL A 255 3.48 10.65 19.53
C VAL A 255 3.41 11.75 18.49
N LEU A 256 2.25 11.98 17.88
CA LEU A 256 2.05 13.06 16.91
C LEU A 256 2.28 14.43 17.54
N GLU A 257 1.69 14.72 18.70
CA GLU A 257 1.82 16.01 19.39
C GLU A 257 3.27 16.30 19.84
N GLN A 258 4.01 15.29 20.30
CA GLN A 258 5.44 15.44 20.63
C GLN A 258 6.26 15.89 19.42
N ASN A 259 5.95 15.34 18.22
CA ASN A 259 6.64 15.71 16.99
C ASN A 259 6.26 17.13 16.50
N LYS A 260 5.03 17.61 16.77
CA LYS A 260 4.61 18.99 16.52
C LYS A 260 5.44 19.98 17.35
N LYS A 261 5.66 19.67 18.62
CA LYS A 261 6.45 20.53 19.55
C LYS A 261 7.94 20.57 19.21
N ALA A 262 8.52 19.44 18.79
CA ALA A 262 9.94 19.35 18.45
C ALA A 262 10.34 20.20 17.22
N LYS A 263 9.43 20.51 16.32
CA LYS A 263 9.67 21.33 15.12
C LYS A 263 9.43 22.83 15.36
N LYS A 264 8.87 23.22 16.51
CA LYS A 264 8.67 24.63 16.91
C LYS A 264 9.82 25.19 17.74
N LYS A 265 10.77 24.37 18.15
CA LYS A 265 12.06 24.74 18.75
C LYS A 265 13.15 24.70 17.68
#